data_a8e655edb824b39194559bebe7d88c54
#
_entry.id   a8e655edb824b39194559bebe7d88c54
#
_cell.length_a   1.000
_cell.length_b   1.000
_cell.length_c   1.000
_cell.angle_alpha   90.00
_cell.angle_beta   90.00
_cell.angle_gamma   90.00
#
_symmetry.space_group_name_H-M   'P 1'
#
loop_
_entity.id
_entity.type
_entity.pdbx_description
1 polymer ?
#
loop_
_entity_poly.entity_id
_entity_poly.type
_entity_poly.pdbx_seq_one_letter_code
_entity_poly.pdbx_strand_id
1 'polypeptide(L)'
;MKVDIYQAKDTFKGIFMPLSYLQDKGIDIDISQYNKVYSCNVDDDFSAEDIFRKFNLDIPDDFTGHSLSVSDVFIIDDNYDVAYYCDRFGFKEIRNFFDTNYYKEVNEEQKDTLVQNGFDNFVNKDNFYIFKFRTSDKDKVNFLIQPQKNIHK
;
A
#
# COMPACT_ATOMS: atom_id res chain seq x y z
N MET A 1 -1.11 13.25 -18.09
CA MET A 1 -1.29 12.13 -17.14
C MET A 1 -0.18 12.17 -16.11
N LYS A 2 -0.54 12.17 -14.86
CA LYS A 2 0.45 12.19 -13.78
C LYS A 2 0.89 10.76 -13.46
N VAL A 3 2.19 10.57 -13.31
CA VAL A 3 2.76 9.26 -12.95
C VAL A 3 3.60 9.42 -11.69
N ASP A 4 3.31 8.61 -10.69
CA ASP A 4 4.11 8.51 -9.47
C ASP A 4 4.80 7.16 -9.45
N ILE A 5 6.11 7.16 -9.20
CA ILE A 5 6.94 5.97 -9.24
C ILE A 5 7.43 5.66 -7.83
N TYR A 6 7.28 4.40 -7.46
CA TYR A 6 7.70 3.84 -6.18
C TYR A 6 8.71 2.74 -6.41
N GLN A 7 9.79 2.75 -5.65
CA GLN A 7 10.80 1.71 -5.72
C GLN A 7 10.96 1.05 -4.36
N ALA A 8 11.17 -0.26 -4.36
CA ALA A 8 11.24 -1.05 -3.15
C ALA A 8 12.45 -0.63 -2.30
N LYS A 9 12.25 -0.63 -0.98
CA LYS A 9 13.34 -0.47 -0.02
C LYS A 9 14.25 -1.69 -0.08
N ASP A 10 15.52 -1.50 0.22
CA ASP A 10 16.51 -2.59 0.20
C ASP A 10 16.13 -3.74 1.14
N THR A 11 15.37 -3.44 2.17
CA THR A 11 14.90 -4.43 3.15
C THR A 11 13.70 -5.26 2.67
N PHE A 12 13.09 -4.90 1.55
CA PHE A 12 11.95 -5.64 1.03
C PHE A 12 12.38 -7.00 0.50
N LYS A 13 11.81 -8.07 1.03
CA LYS A 13 12.17 -9.45 0.65
C LYS A 13 11.84 -9.78 -0.80
N GLY A 14 10.92 -9.04 -1.42
CA GLY A 14 10.52 -9.22 -2.81
C GLY A 14 11.22 -8.32 -3.79
N ILE A 15 12.24 -7.56 -3.37
CA ILE A 15 12.93 -6.63 -4.27
C ILE A 15 13.49 -7.38 -5.48
N PHE A 16 13.23 -6.83 -6.68
CA PHE A 16 13.63 -7.37 -7.97
C PHE A 16 13.06 -8.75 -8.32
N MET A 17 12.05 -9.21 -7.57
CA MET A 17 11.44 -10.51 -7.81
C MET A 17 10.13 -10.39 -8.60
N PRO A 18 9.80 -11.38 -9.43
CA PRO A 18 8.52 -11.37 -10.16
C PRO A 18 7.35 -11.57 -9.20
N LEU A 19 6.17 -11.12 -9.61
CA LEU A 19 4.96 -11.17 -8.78
C LEU A 19 4.64 -12.59 -8.33
N SER A 20 4.84 -13.59 -9.21
CA SER A 20 4.59 -15.00 -8.88
C SER A 20 5.42 -15.46 -7.67
N TYR A 21 6.66 -15.00 -7.55
CA TYR A 21 7.51 -15.33 -6.41
C TYR A 21 6.90 -14.80 -5.11
N LEU A 22 6.42 -13.55 -5.12
CA LEU A 22 5.82 -12.96 -3.93
C LEU A 22 4.55 -13.69 -3.53
N GLN A 23 3.72 -14.04 -4.51
CA GLN A 23 2.49 -14.79 -4.26
C GLN A 23 2.78 -16.17 -3.67
N ASP A 24 3.76 -16.88 -4.22
CA ASP A 24 4.16 -18.22 -3.74
C ASP A 24 4.71 -18.17 -2.30
N LYS A 25 5.41 -17.11 -1.97
CA LYS A 25 6.02 -16.93 -0.64
C LYS A 25 5.11 -16.24 0.36
N GLY A 26 3.92 -15.80 -0.06
CA GLY A 26 3.03 -15.06 0.81
C GLY A 26 3.57 -13.71 1.23
N ILE A 27 4.37 -13.07 0.39
CA ILE A 27 4.94 -11.75 0.66
C ILE A 27 3.96 -10.69 0.20
N ASP A 28 3.51 -9.84 1.12
CA ASP A 28 2.62 -8.73 0.80
C ASP A 28 3.38 -7.60 0.12
N ILE A 29 2.72 -6.96 -0.84
CA ILE A 29 3.24 -5.78 -1.53
C ILE A 29 2.39 -4.60 -1.10
N ASP A 30 2.98 -3.70 -0.33
CA ASP A 30 2.29 -2.47 0.04
C ASP A 30 3.30 -1.33 0.20
N ILE A 31 2.77 -0.12 0.32
CA ILE A 31 3.59 1.10 0.33
C ILE A 31 4.59 1.13 1.48
N SER A 32 4.38 0.38 2.57
CA SER A 32 5.32 0.37 3.69
C SER A 32 6.70 -0.14 3.30
N GLN A 33 6.79 -0.92 2.21
CA GLN A 33 8.05 -1.48 1.70
C GLN A 33 8.65 -0.66 0.57
N TYR A 34 8.10 0.51 0.27
CA TYR A 34 8.46 1.30 -0.90
C TYR A 34 8.74 2.75 -0.53
N ASN A 35 9.57 3.39 -1.34
CA ASN A 35 9.74 4.84 -1.33
C ASN A 35 9.23 5.42 -2.63
N LYS A 36 8.52 6.54 -2.54
CA LYS A 36 8.18 7.31 -3.73
C LYS A 36 9.43 8.03 -4.20
N VAL A 37 9.87 7.71 -5.41
CA VAL A 37 11.13 8.25 -5.93
C VAL A 37 10.94 9.33 -6.97
N TYR A 38 9.75 9.41 -7.58
CA TYR A 38 9.51 10.42 -8.61
C TYR A 38 8.03 10.66 -8.85
N SER A 39 7.71 11.86 -9.31
CA SER A 39 6.38 12.24 -9.78
C SER A 39 6.55 13.17 -10.98
N CYS A 40 5.84 12.88 -12.06
CA CYS A 40 5.92 13.69 -13.27
C CYS A 40 4.64 13.62 -14.07
N ASN A 41 4.53 14.49 -15.06
CA ASN A 41 3.45 14.42 -16.05
C ASN A 41 4.02 13.89 -17.35
N VAL A 42 3.28 12.98 -17.98
CA VAL A 42 3.57 12.43 -19.30
C VAL A 42 2.35 12.64 -20.19
N ASP A 43 2.50 12.38 -21.49
CA ASP A 43 1.38 12.49 -22.42
C ASP A 43 0.26 11.52 -22.02
N ASP A 44 -0.98 11.94 -22.23
CA ASP A 44 -2.15 11.14 -21.82
C ASP A 44 -2.26 9.83 -22.57
N ASP A 45 -1.59 9.68 -23.70
CA ASP A 45 -1.59 8.45 -24.49
C ASP A 45 -0.44 7.52 -24.17
N PHE A 46 0.37 7.81 -23.13
CA PHE A 46 1.43 6.90 -22.72
C PHE A 46 0.84 5.58 -22.23
N SER A 47 1.41 4.50 -22.72
CA SER A 47 1.15 3.14 -22.18
C SER A 47 2.12 2.84 -21.03
N ALA A 48 1.88 1.72 -20.35
CA ALA A 48 2.80 1.24 -19.32
C ALA A 48 4.19 0.99 -19.91
N GLU A 49 4.26 0.46 -21.13
CA GLU A 49 5.52 0.24 -21.83
C GLU A 49 6.24 1.54 -22.14
N ASP A 50 5.51 2.59 -22.48
CA ASP A 50 6.09 3.92 -22.73
C ASP A 50 6.70 4.48 -21.43
N ILE A 51 6.04 4.30 -20.30
CA ILE A 51 6.55 4.71 -18.99
C ILE A 51 7.84 3.95 -18.68
N PHE A 52 7.83 2.64 -18.87
CA PHE A 52 9.03 1.82 -18.65
C PHE A 52 10.19 2.29 -19.52
N ARG A 53 9.93 2.53 -20.80
CA ARG A 53 10.96 2.99 -21.74
C ARG A 53 11.53 4.35 -21.34
N LYS A 54 10.66 5.29 -20.96
CA LYS A 54 11.10 6.61 -20.53
C LYS A 54 12.08 6.54 -19.36
N PHE A 55 11.77 5.74 -18.35
CA PHE A 55 12.59 5.66 -17.14
C PHE A 55 13.74 4.67 -17.25
N ASN A 56 13.98 4.12 -18.44
CA ASN A 56 15.15 3.31 -18.72
C ASN A 56 16.04 3.90 -19.81
N LEU A 57 15.45 4.60 -20.78
CA LEU A 57 16.19 5.08 -21.95
C LEU A 57 16.26 6.60 -22.02
N ASP A 58 15.31 7.30 -21.42
CA ASP A 58 15.22 8.76 -21.46
C ASP A 58 14.92 9.28 -20.06
N ILE A 59 15.81 8.94 -19.15
CA ILE A 59 15.62 9.22 -17.72
C ILE A 59 15.73 10.74 -17.48
N PRO A 60 14.73 11.36 -16.82
CA PRO A 60 14.81 12.77 -16.46
C PRO A 60 16.02 13.04 -15.56
N ASP A 61 16.64 14.22 -15.74
CA ASP A 61 17.85 14.60 -15.01
C ASP A 61 17.63 14.66 -13.49
N ASP A 62 16.41 14.98 -13.06
CA ASP A 62 16.07 15.11 -11.65
C ASP A 62 15.58 13.79 -11.03
N PHE A 63 15.61 12.70 -11.77
CA PHE A 63 15.21 11.37 -11.27
C PHE A 63 16.34 10.81 -10.40
N THR A 64 16.03 10.51 -9.14
CA THR A 64 17.03 10.09 -8.16
C THR A 64 17.05 8.59 -7.90
N GLY A 65 16.06 7.85 -8.40
CA GLY A 65 16.01 6.40 -8.25
C GLY A 65 16.88 5.67 -9.27
N HIS A 66 16.89 4.34 -9.18
CA HIS A 66 17.49 3.52 -10.23
C HIS A 66 16.51 3.42 -11.41
N SER A 67 17.01 2.98 -12.56
CA SER A 67 16.13 2.73 -13.71
C SER A 67 15.02 1.76 -13.35
N LEU A 68 13.87 1.91 -14.01
CA LEU A 68 12.68 1.13 -13.70
C LEU A 68 12.96 -0.35 -13.89
N SER A 69 12.64 -1.16 -12.87
CA SER A 69 13.01 -2.58 -12.81
C SER A 69 11.86 -3.41 -12.29
N VAL A 70 12.02 -4.74 -12.39
CA VAL A 70 11.09 -5.69 -11.77
C VAL A 70 10.93 -5.33 -10.28
N SER A 71 9.74 -5.38 -9.78
CA SER A 71 9.24 -5.00 -8.46
C SER A 71 8.94 -3.52 -8.27
N ASP A 72 9.33 -2.66 -9.19
CA ASP A 72 8.92 -1.26 -9.12
C ASP A 72 7.42 -1.13 -9.34
N VAL A 73 6.84 -0.07 -8.76
CA VAL A 73 5.40 0.17 -8.82
C VAL A 73 5.16 1.60 -9.25
N PHE A 74 4.16 1.81 -10.08
CA PHE A 74 3.72 3.17 -10.39
C PHE A 74 2.20 3.28 -10.32
N ILE A 75 1.71 4.50 -10.08
CA ILE A 75 0.29 4.83 -10.14
C ILE A 75 0.08 5.95 -11.15
N ILE A 76 -1.14 6.05 -11.66
CA ILE A 76 -1.52 7.02 -12.68
C ILE A 76 -2.63 7.91 -12.13
N ASP A 77 -2.46 9.22 -12.30
CA ASP A 77 -3.47 10.23 -11.97
C ASP A 77 -4.04 10.08 -10.57
N ASP A 78 -3.16 9.81 -9.60
CA ASP A 78 -3.54 9.65 -8.19
C ASP A 78 -4.59 8.56 -7.96
N ASN A 79 -4.64 7.57 -8.83
CA ASN A 79 -5.54 6.43 -8.62
C ASN A 79 -4.91 5.47 -7.61
N TYR A 80 -5.27 5.65 -6.34
CA TYR A 80 -4.73 4.86 -5.24
C TYR A 80 -5.38 3.48 -5.12
N ASP A 81 -6.39 3.18 -5.94
CA ASP A 81 -7.04 1.88 -5.92
C ASP A 81 -6.32 0.85 -6.77
N VAL A 82 -5.59 1.29 -7.79
CA VAL A 82 -4.90 0.40 -8.72
C VAL A 82 -3.47 0.89 -8.92
N ALA A 83 -2.52 0.03 -8.60
CA ALA A 83 -1.12 0.26 -8.89
C ALA A 83 -0.64 -0.74 -9.94
N TYR A 84 0.45 -0.42 -10.60
CA TYR A 84 1.02 -1.29 -11.63
C TYR A 84 2.37 -1.79 -11.15
N TYR A 85 2.49 -3.09 -11.03
CA TYR A 85 3.72 -3.78 -10.63
C TYR A 85 4.51 -4.14 -11.87
N CYS A 86 5.79 -3.71 -11.91
CA CYS A 86 6.68 -4.09 -13.00
C CYS A 86 7.09 -5.54 -12.81
N ASP A 87 6.55 -6.40 -13.64
CA ASP A 87 6.85 -7.82 -13.60
C ASP A 87 7.94 -8.17 -14.61
N ARG A 88 8.35 -9.42 -14.62
CA ARG A 88 9.36 -9.92 -15.58
C ARG A 88 8.92 -9.71 -17.01
N PHE A 89 7.65 -9.94 -17.28
CA PHE A 89 7.04 -9.75 -18.59
C PHE A 89 5.82 -8.86 -18.45
N GLY A 90 5.99 -7.57 -18.77
CA GLY A 90 4.91 -6.61 -18.72
C GLY A 90 4.59 -6.13 -17.29
N PHE A 91 3.38 -5.66 -17.14
CA PHE A 91 2.92 -5.03 -15.90
C PHE A 91 1.68 -5.74 -15.39
N LYS A 92 1.58 -5.86 -14.07
CA LYS A 92 0.42 -6.46 -13.42
C LYS A 92 -0.26 -5.43 -12.56
N GLU A 93 -1.57 -5.35 -12.67
CA GLU A 93 -2.35 -4.54 -11.74
C GLU A 93 -2.32 -5.18 -10.37
N ILE A 94 -2.04 -4.37 -9.37
CA ILE A 94 -2.15 -4.79 -7.98
C ILE A 94 -3.09 -3.84 -7.26
N ARG A 95 -3.88 -4.39 -6.37
CA ARG A 95 -4.77 -3.61 -5.53
C ARG A 95 -4.21 -3.63 -4.11
N ASN A 96 -4.69 -2.74 -3.29
CA ASN A 96 -4.29 -2.66 -1.89
C ASN A 96 -2.81 -2.27 -1.68
N PHE A 97 -2.16 -1.69 -2.69
CA PHE A 97 -0.78 -1.22 -2.52
C PHE A 97 -0.68 -0.17 -1.41
N PHE A 98 -1.69 0.69 -1.28
CA PHE A 98 -1.72 1.72 -0.25
C PHE A 98 -2.38 1.24 1.04
N ASP A 99 -2.81 -0.03 1.09
CA ASP A 99 -3.45 -0.63 2.25
C ASP A 99 -2.39 -1.31 3.12
N THR A 100 -2.07 -0.69 4.23
CA THR A 100 -1.03 -1.16 5.15
C THR A 100 -1.65 -1.62 6.46
N ASN A 101 -0.85 -2.24 7.31
CA ASN A 101 -1.27 -2.58 8.66
C ASN A 101 -1.09 -1.39 9.59
N TYR A 102 -2.03 -1.22 10.49
CA TYR A 102 -1.86 -0.33 11.63
C TYR A 102 -2.39 -0.99 12.89
N TYR A 103 -1.97 -0.48 14.03
CA TYR A 103 -2.29 -1.06 15.34
C TYR A 103 -3.07 -0.03 16.15
N LYS A 104 -4.07 -0.53 16.89
CA LYS A 104 -4.90 0.32 17.73
C LYS A 104 -5.03 -0.30 19.10
N GLU A 105 -4.70 0.49 20.13
CA GLU A 105 -4.92 0.12 21.51
C GLU A 105 -6.37 0.42 21.90
N VAL A 106 -7.06 -0.56 22.45
CA VAL A 106 -8.47 -0.41 22.80
C VAL A 106 -8.73 -1.03 24.19
N ASN A 107 -9.81 -0.58 24.83
CA ASN A 107 -10.27 -1.14 26.09
C ASN A 107 -11.16 -2.36 25.84
N GLU A 108 -11.64 -3.02 26.93
CA GLU A 108 -12.44 -4.22 26.81
C GLU A 108 -13.78 -3.98 26.09
N GLU A 109 -14.46 -2.89 26.38
CA GLU A 109 -15.71 -2.57 25.71
C GLU A 109 -15.53 -2.36 24.21
N GLN A 110 -14.49 -1.64 23.83
CA GLN A 110 -14.16 -1.43 22.43
C GLN A 110 -13.75 -2.74 21.76
N LYS A 111 -13.00 -3.60 22.47
CA LYS A 111 -12.63 -4.92 21.97
C LYS A 111 -13.88 -5.74 21.68
N ASP A 112 -14.84 -5.77 22.60
CA ASP A 112 -16.07 -6.51 22.39
C ASP A 112 -16.84 -6.02 21.16
N THR A 113 -16.90 -4.71 20.97
CA THR A 113 -17.53 -4.11 19.79
C THR A 113 -16.83 -4.55 18.50
N LEU A 114 -15.51 -4.52 18.49
CA LEU A 114 -14.74 -4.90 17.30
C LEU A 114 -14.91 -6.38 16.97
N VAL A 115 -14.86 -7.25 17.98
CA VAL A 115 -15.05 -8.68 17.78
C VAL A 115 -16.45 -8.98 17.23
N GLN A 116 -17.49 -8.31 17.74
CA GLN A 116 -18.86 -8.47 17.25
C GLN A 116 -18.99 -8.05 15.79
N ASN A 117 -18.11 -7.20 15.30
CA ASN A 117 -18.11 -6.72 13.93
C ASN A 117 -17.08 -7.43 13.04
N GLY A 118 -16.56 -8.56 13.49
CA GLY A 118 -15.71 -9.41 12.67
C GLY A 118 -14.21 -9.13 12.74
N PHE A 119 -13.77 -8.24 13.61
CA PHE A 119 -12.35 -7.96 13.78
C PHE A 119 -11.80 -8.83 14.93
N ASP A 120 -10.99 -9.81 14.59
CA ASP A 120 -10.52 -10.82 15.54
C ASP A 120 -8.99 -10.89 15.66
N ASN A 121 -8.25 -10.00 14.98
CA ASN A 121 -6.80 -10.04 15.02
C ASN A 121 -6.29 -9.08 16.10
N PHE A 122 -6.10 -9.62 17.29
CA PHE A 122 -5.66 -8.81 18.43
C PHE A 122 -4.82 -9.61 19.41
N VAL A 123 -4.07 -8.90 20.22
CA VAL A 123 -3.28 -9.43 21.33
C VAL A 123 -3.86 -8.88 22.63
N ASN A 124 -4.07 -9.78 23.60
CA ASN A 124 -4.54 -9.39 24.94
C ASN A 124 -3.33 -8.95 25.77
N LYS A 125 -3.39 -7.72 26.25
CA LYS A 125 -2.49 -7.19 27.25
C LYS A 125 -3.23 -7.11 28.59
N ASP A 126 -2.53 -6.97 29.69
CA ASP A 126 -3.17 -7.06 31.01
C ASP A 126 -4.39 -6.13 31.18
N ASN A 127 -4.30 -4.91 30.70
CA ASN A 127 -5.35 -3.89 30.91
C ASN A 127 -5.97 -3.38 29.62
N PHE A 128 -5.52 -3.89 28.46
CA PHE A 128 -5.98 -3.41 27.19
C PHE A 128 -5.72 -4.43 26.10
N TYR A 129 -6.17 -4.15 24.90
CA TYR A 129 -6.00 -4.99 23.72
C TYR A 129 -5.36 -4.21 22.61
N ILE A 130 -4.50 -4.84 21.83
CA ILE A 130 -3.90 -4.22 20.63
C ILE A 130 -4.43 -4.97 19.41
N PHE A 131 -5.21 -4.28 18.59
CA PHE A 131 -5.74 -4.82 17.35
C PHE A 131 -4.86 -4.44 16.18
N LYS A 132 -4.75 -5.35 15.22
CA LYS A 132 -4.08 -5.15 13.95
C LYS A 132 -5.13 -5.06 12.86
N PHE A 133 -5.10 -3.99 12.11
CA PHE A 133 -6.06 -3.72 11.03
C PHE A 133 -5.33 -3.36 9.75
N ARG A 134 -6.04 -3.47 8.62
CA ARG A 134 -5.62 -2.85 7.38
C ARG A 134 -6.09 -1.40 7.37
N THR A 135 -5.30 -0.51 6.73
CA THR A 135 -5.68 0.91 6.64
C THR A 135 -7.01 1.12 5.93
N SER A 136 -7.39 0.21 5.04
CA SER A 136 -8.69 0.27 4.38
C SER A 136 -9.88 0.17 5.37
N ASP A 137 -9.65 -0.42 6.55
CA ASP A 137 -10.67 -0.55 7.59
C ASP A 137 -10.61 0.56 8.63
N LYS A 138 -9.68 1.51 8.50
CA LYS A 138 -9.41 2.49 9.54
C LYS A 138 -10.64 3.32 9.92
N ASP A 139 -11.36 3.80 8.94
CA ASP A 139 -12.53 4.65 9.18
C ASP A 139 -13.64 3.85 9.86
N LYS A 140 -13.86 2.61 9.42
CA LYS A 140 -14.87 1.73 10.02
C LYS A 140 -14.51 1.42 11.47
N VAL A 141 -13.25 1.08 11.74
CA VAL A 141 -12.79 0.79 13.10
C VAL A 141 -12.97 2.01 14.00
N ASN A 142 -12.54 3.18 13.55
CA ASN A 142 -12.65 4.39 14.34
C ASN A 142 -14.11 4.75 14.61
N PHE A 143 -14.99 4.54 13.65
CA PHE A 143 -16.42 4.74 13.84
C PHE A 143 -16.99 3.80 14.92
N LEU A 144 -16.62 2.52 14.86
CA LEU A 144 -17.14 1.51 15.79
C LEU A 144 -16.71 1.74 17.23
N ILE A 145 -15.51 2.24 17.44
CA ILE A 145 -14.96 2.45 18.80
C ILE A 145 -15.04 3.89 19.26
N GLN A 146 -15.61 4.76 18.47
CA GLN A 146 -15.81 6.17 18.84
C GLN A 146 -16.69 6.24 20.07
N PRO A 147 -16.29 7.00 21.10
CA PRO A 147 -17.16 7.19 22.26
C PRO A 147 -18.49 7.77 21.83
N GLN A 148 -19.58 7.17 22.31
CA GLN A 148 -20.90 7.74 22.06
C GLN A 148 -21.01 9.08 22.76
N LYS A 149 -21.34 10.08 21.99
CA LYS A 149 -21.62 11.37 22.60
C LYS A 149 -22.93 11.29 23.35
N ASN A 150 -22.93 11.80 24.53
CA ASN A 150 -24.16 11.93 25.29
C ASN A 150 -24.91 13.13 24.75
N ILE A 151 -25.92 12.87 23.96
CA ILE A 151 -26.70 13.90 23.30
C ILE A 151 -27.91 14.33 24.10
N HIS A 152 -28.03 13.76 25.25
CA HIS A 152 -29.09 14.18 26.13
C HIS A 152 -28.61 15.32 26.96
N LYS A 153 -28.88 16.22 26.93
CA LYS A 153 -28.33 17.22 27.83
C LYS A 153 -29.29 18.36 27.94
#